data_103c26b74e235d12da2963316d49b2c5
#
_entry.id   103c26b74e235d12da2963316d49b2c5
#
_cell.length_a   1.000
_cell.length_b   1.000
_cell.length_c   1.000
_cell.angle_alpha   90.00
_cell.angle_beta   90.00
_cell.angle_gamma   90.00
#
_symmetry.space_group_name_H-M   'P 1'
#
loop_
_entity.id
_entity.type
_entity.pdbx_description
1 polymer ?
#
loop_
_entity_poly.entity_id
_entity_poly.type
_entity_poly.pdbx_seq_one_letter_code
_entity_poly.pdbx_strand_id
1 'polypeptide(L)'
;MKLKLLLPVAMAALMIQPAYSATEYEFQEMQEKLQNAIIKINAMEQVIKSNADNKSGSVKTKSKKGLTIDTTGGGIKVKSGDQSFAIGGRLMMDYDSMDSNHNSNGKSFDDTEWRRTRINIKGSVNKNWSYKATYDINSEKNASNLDEGYIKYDSKQGLTITAGKTKADMMLEQRTSSKWISTVERGLLNAMNEKVNYLVGKPGDGAGVKLGFYDKDSRISGAFSVFDAYKNDDDDDKSNIWHTTARLTYSPKMNNGFGHFGVTYGVADYKGQETKADIQLGIHQGDKTLLAIESDTGDITNIGVEAAYVNGPFSLQGEYFDNETEKDNGTKGYEWDGYYGQVSYILTGETRGYKWKSGAFDKVKPAGKIGAWELVLRYEDISVDDLSEGTVSANKVDIDRTVLGLNWYATKTVKFMANYSSVSMDNMTNEAGDTDDLDSFQLRAQYTF
;
A
#
# COMPACT_ATOMS: atom_id res chain seq x y z
N MET A 1 18.04 12.69 27.63
CA MET A 1 17.88 11.25 27.96
C MET A 1 17.01 10.49 26.92
N LYS A 2 16.99 10.89 25.64
CA LYS A 2 16.19 10.24 24.57
C LYS A 2 17.02 9.73 23.37
N LEU A 3 18.34 9.87 23.40
CA LEU A 3 19.22 9.39 22.31
C LEU A 3 19.75 7.96 22.55
N LYS A 4 19.49 7.37 23.72
CA LYS A 4 19.86 5.97 24.02
C LYS A 4 19.03 4.92 23.26
N LEU A 5 18.01 5.34 22.49
CA LEU A 5 17.17 4.43 21.70
C LEU A 5 17.65 4.24 20.25
N LEU A 6 18.52 5.09 19.72
CA LEU A 6 19.05 4.94 18.36
C LEU A 6 20.24 3.98 18.28
N LEU A 7 20.99 3.83 19.36
CA LEU A 7 22.11 2.87 19.44
C LEU A 7 21.65 1.40 19.35
N PRO A 8 20.53 0.98 19.98
CA PRO A 8 20.00 -0.39 19.82
C PRO A 8 19.49 -0.70 18.41
N VAL A 9 18.96 0.30 17.70
CA VAL A 9 18.48 0.10 16.31
C VAL A 9 19.66 -0.06 15.34
N ALA A 10 20.74 0.66 15.53
CA ALA A 10 21.98 0.47 14.76
C ALA A 10 22.66 -0.87 15.10
N MET A 11 22.60 -1.31 16.36
CA MET A 11 23.14 -2.60 16.80
C MET A 11 22.23 -3.78 16.38
N ALA A 12 20.91 -3.61 16.31
CA ALA A 12 20.02 -4.64 15.81
C ALA A 12 20.20 -4.85 14.28
N ALA A 13 20.54 -3.82 13.53
CA ALA A 13 20.92 -3.94 12.12
C ALA A 13 22.23 -4.73 11.90
N LEU A 14 23.09 -4.81 12.91
CA LEU A 14 24.35 -5.57 12.88
C LEU A 14 24.17 -7.05 13.27
N MET A 15 23.03 -7.42 13.87
CA MET A 15 22.76 -8.82 14.28
C MET A 15 21.92 -9.61 13.26
N ILE A 16 21.47 -8.99 12.17
CA ILE A 16 20.86 -9.69 11.05
C ILE A 16 21.99 -10.10 10.12
N GLN A 17 22.52 -11.30 10.32
CA GLN A 17 23.42 -11.93 9.35
C GLN A 17 22.63 -12.22 8.08
N PRO A 18 22.95 -11.63 6.92
CA PRO A 18 22.48 -12.18 5.67
C PRO A 18 23.28 -13.46 5.41
N ALA A 19 22.60 -14.54 5.10
CA ALA A 19 23.19 -15.74 4.52
C ALA A 19 23.64 -15.47 3.07
N TYR A 20 24.61 -14.59 2.90
CA TYR A 20 25.37 -14.40 1.66
C TYR A 20 26.82 -14.08 1.99
N SER A 21 27.73 -14.75 1.33
CA SER A 21 29.16 -14.62 1.44
C SER A 21 29.67 -13.24 0.96
N ALA A 22 29.46 -12.22 1.78
CA ALA A 22 30.25 -11.01 1.66
C ALA A 22 31.70 -11.35 2.02
N THR A 23 32.66 -10.94 1.21
CA THR A 23 34.07 -11.12 1.50
C THR A 23 34.42 -10.36 2.77
N GLU A 24 35.38 -10.85 3.56
CA GLU A 24 35.91 -10.20 4.77
C GLU A 24 36.25 -8.70 4.52
N TYR A 25 36.65 -8.38 3.31
CA TYR A 25 36.96 -7.04 2.84
C TYR A 25 35.72 -6.12 2.77
N GLU A 26 34.62 -6.59 2.21
CA GLU A 26 33.36 -5.82 2.13
C GLU A 26 32.75 -5.57 3.51
N PHE A 27 32.93 -6.53 4.42
CA PHE A 27 32.50 -6.39 5.80
C PHE A 27 33.32 -5.32 6.55
N GLN A 28 34.64 -5.28 6.37
CA GLN A 28 35.50 -4.29 6.95
C GLN A 28 35.27 -2.88 6.39
N GLU A 29 35.04 -2.75 5.07
CA GLU A 29 34.67 -1.48 4.43
C GLU A 29 33.33 -0.95 4.95
N MET A 30 32.35 -1.84 5.17
CA MET A 30 31.05 -1.47 5.73
C MET A 30 31.15 -1.06 7.20
N GLN A 31 32.01 -1.71 8.00
CA GLN A 31 32.29 -1.31 9.37
C GLN A 31 32.93 0.07 9.43
N GLU A 32 33.88 0.36 8.55
CA GLU A 32 34.58 1.68 8.50
C GLU A 32 33.57 2.78 8.08
N LYS A 33 32.73 2.54 7.08
CA LYS A 33 31.65 3.46 6.67
C LYS A 33 30.65 3.72 7.79
N LEU A 34 30.31 2.68 8.56
CA LEU A 34 29.41 2.79 9.70
C LEU A 34 30.06 3.59 10.85
N GLN A 35 31.34 3.33 11.13
CA GLN A 35 32.09 4.04 12.15
C GLN A 35 32.24 5.53 11.81
N ASN A 36 32.51 5.85 10.55
CA ASN A 36 32.55 7.22 10.05
C ASN A 36 31.18 7.91 10.11
N ALA A 37 30.08 7.19 9.86
CA ALA A 37 28.74 7.71 10.04
C ALA A 37 28.42 7.99 11.52
N ILE A 38 28.80 7.11 12.43
CA ILE A 38 28.66 7.30 13.89
C ILE A 38 29.45 8.51 14.39
N ILE A 39 30.68 8.71 13.91
CA ILE A 39 31.50 9.89 14.25
C ILE A 39 30.79 11.17 13.78
N LYS A 40 30.26 11.19 12.57
CA LYS A 40 29.49 12.33 12.04
C LYS A 40 28.18 12.58 12.83
N ILE A 41 27.50 11.53 13.24
CA ILE A 41 26.28 11.62 14.08
C ILE A 41 26.63 12.19 15.46
N ASN A 42 27.71 11.73 16.09
CA ASN A 42 28.16 12.23 17.37
C ASN A 42 28.65 13.70 17.29
N ALA A 43 29.28 14.11 16.21
CA ALA A 43 29.63 15.51 15.97
C ALA A 43 28.35 16.38 15.78
N MET A 44 27.33 15.88 15.09
CA MET A 44 26.02 16.55 14.99
C MET A 44 25.35 16.62 16.35
N GLU A 45 25.44 15.57 17.19
CA GLU A 45 24.91 15.55 18.54
C GLU A 45 25.54 16.61 19.44
N GLN A 46 26.85 16.83 19.34
CA GLN A 46 27.54 17.89 20.08
C GLN A 46 27.07 19.28 19.64
N VAL A 47 26.87 19.50 18.34
CA VAL A 47 26.30 20.75 17.81
C VAL A 47 24.85 20.94 18.28
N ILE A 48 24.08 19.88 18.40
CA ILE A 48 22.70 19.92 18.93
C ILE A 48 22.71 20.18 20.43
N LYS A 49 23.59 19.56 21.21
CA LYS A 49 23.70 19.77 22.66
C LYS A 49 24.17 21.20 23.01
N SER A 50 25.08 21.78 22.25
CA SER A 50 25.50 23.16 22.45
C SER A 50 24.41 24.21 22.15
N ASN A 51 23.31 23.80 21.51
CA ASN A 51 22.14 24.64 21.20
C ASN A 51 20.90 24.30 22.06
N ALA A 52 20.99 23.33 22.99
CA ALA A 52 19.81 22.69 23.61
C ALA A 52 19.50 23.14 25.05
N ASP A 53 20.15 24.19 25.57
CA ASP A 53 19.89 24.68 26.93
C ASP A 53 18.56 25.45 27.11
N ASN A 54 17.61 25.33 26.17
CA ASN A 54 16.26 25.83 26.41
C ASN A 54 15.17 25.03 25.71
N LYS A 55 14.33 24.38 26.51
CA LYS A 55 12.98 23.87 26.28
C LYS A 55 12.81 22.45 25.73
N SER A 56 12.28 21.62 26.60
CA SER A 56 11.50 20.40 26.34
C SER A 56 10.42 20.64 25.27
N GLY A 57 10.47 19.89 24.19
CA GLY A 57 9.45 19.88 23.12
C GLY A 57 10.11 19.84 21.74
N SER A 58 9.58 19.04 20.82
CA SER A 58 9.96 18.88 19.40
C SER A 58 10.85 19.99 18.83
N VAL A 59 12.09 19.66 18.47
CA VAL A 59 13.08 20.64 18.03
C VAL A 59 12.83 21.02 16.57
N LYS A 60 12.27 22.22 16.36
CA LYS A 60 12.42 22.95 15.09
C LYS A 60 13.58 23.93 15.25
N THR A 61 14.77 23.55 14.86
CA THR A 61 15.92 24.46 14.91
C THR A 61 16.01 25.26 13.61
N LYS A 62 15.82 26.56 13.67
CA LYS A 62 16.17 27.47 12.57
C LYS A 62 17.62 27.90 12.75
N SER A 63 18.50 27.44 11.88
CA SER A 63 19.87 27.95 11.77
C SER A 63 19.86 29.35 11.16
N LYS A 64 20.85 30.18 11.48
CA LYS A 64 21.07 31.52 10.88
C LYS A 64 21.18 31.51 9.34
N LYS A 65 21.30 30.33 8.69
CA LYS A 65 21.35 30.13 7.23
C LYS A 65 20.04 29.58 6.63
N GLY A 66 18.88 29.65 7.31
CA GLY A 66 17.59 29.19 6.75
C GLY A 66 17.40 27.66 6.73
N LEU A 67 18.30 26.88 7.36
CA LEU A 67 18.15 25.44 7.52
C LEU A 67 17.12 25.13 8.61
N THR A 68 16.16 24.26 8.31
CA THR A 68 15.18 23.74 9.28
C THR A 68 15.32 22.24 9.38
N ILE A 69 15.43 21.72 10.61
CA ILE A 69 15.40 20.29 10.92
C ILE A 69 14.12 20.02 11.71
N ASP A 70 13.35 19.02 11.30
CA ASP A 70 12.07 18.64 11.91
C ASP A 70 12.08 17.13 12.16
N THR A 71 11.92 16.72 13.43
CA THR A 71 11.85 15.33 13.87
C THR A 71 10.50 14.98 14.51
N THR A 72 9.51 15.88 14.44
CA THR A 72 8.23 15.74 15.14
C THR A 72 7.39 14.57 14.70
N GLY A 73 7.65 14.02 13.50
CA GLY A 73 6.95 12.89 12.92
C GLY A 73 7.62 11.54 13.14
N GLY A 74 8.63 11.45 14.02
CA GLY A 74 9.41 10.22 14.25
C GLY A 74 10.55 10.01 13.25
N GLY A 75 10.48 10.57 12.04
CA GLY A 75 11.54 10.59 11.04
C GLY A 75 12.34 11.90 11.08
N ILE A 76 13.25 12.06 10.13
CA ILE A 76 14.08 13.25 9.99
C ILE A 76 13.72 13.98 8.70
N LYS A 77 13.43 15.27 8.80
CA LYS A 77 13.22 16.15 7.65
C LYS A 77 14.11 17.37 7.75
N VAL A 78 14.92 17.58 6.72
CA VAL A 78 15.78 18.75 6.56
C VAL A 78 15.25 19.60 5.42
N LYS A 79 15.17 20.91 5.60
CA LYS A 79 14.73 21.86 4.58
C LYS A 79 15.64 23.09 4.55
N SER A 80 16.02 23.51 3.33
CA SER A 80 16.77 24.74 3.05
C SER A 80 16.21 25.40 1.80
N GLY A 81 15.51 26.52 1.96
CA GLY A 81 14.79 27.16 0.85
C GLY A 81 13.75 26.20 0.22
N ASP A 82 13.88 25.96 -1.08
CA ASP A 82 13.01 25.05 -1.86
C ASP A 82 13.50 23.59 -1.84
N GLN A 83 14.73 23.36 -1.35
CA GLN A 83 15.28 22.01 -1.24
C GLN A 83 14.83 21.34 0.06
N SER A 84 14.60 20.04 -0.01
CA SER A 84 14.30 19.24 1.18
C SER A 84 14.81 17.82 1.02
N PHE A 85 15.09 17.21 2.17
CA PHE A 85 15.41 15.80 2.29
C PHE A 85 14.69 15.25 3.51
N ALA A 86 14.12 14.07 3.42
CA ALA A 86 13.48 13.41 4.54
C ALA A 86 13.74 11.91 4.49
N ILE A 87 14.02 11.34 5.66
CA ILE A 87 14.00 9.91 5.91
C ILE A 87 12.79 9.63 6.82
N GLY A 88 12.03 8.63 6.45
CA GLY A 88 10.89 8.16 7.21
C GLY A 88 10.65 6.69 6.93
N GLY A 89 9.60 6.13 7.48
CA GLY A 89 9.31 4.72 7.25
C GLY A 89 8.06 4.22 7.93
N ARG A 90 7.96 2.91 8.04
CA ARG A 90 6.94 2.20 8.81
C ARG A 90 7.43 0.83 9.22
N LEU A 91 6.99 0.42 10.40
CA LEU A 91 7.07 -0.95 10.90
C LEU A 91 5.64 -1.40 11.14
N MET A 92 5.29 -2.57 10.63
CA MET A 92 3.99 -3.22 10.83
C MET A 92 4.24 -4.65 11.23
N MET A 93 3.77 -5.04 12.40
CA MET A 93 3.79 -6.39 12.90
C MET A 93 2.35 -6.86 13.05
N ASP A 94 2.05 -8.01 12.47
CA ASP A 94 0.73 -8.63 12.49
C ASP A 94 0.77 -9.91 13.32
N TYR A 95 -0.36 -10.22 13.92
CA TYR A 95 -0.75 -11.53 14.39
C TYR A 95 -2.03 -11.88 13.66
N ASP A 96 -2.02 -13.01 12.98
CA ASP A 96 -3.14 -13.55 12.22
C ASP A 96 -3.53 -14.91 12.81
N SER A 97 -4.84 -15.12 13.00
CA SER A 97 -5.42 -16.39 13.38
C SER A 97 -6.60 -16.70 12.47
N MET A 98 -6.69 -17.92 11.98
CA MET A 98 -7.70 -18.37 11.04
C MET A 98 -8.21 -19.75 11.42
N ASP A 99 -9.49 -19.99 11.32
CA ASP A 99 -10.08 -21.29 11.58
C ASP A 99 -9.75 -22.31 10.48
N SER A 100 -9.82 -23.60 10.80
CA SER A 100 -9.13 -24.68 10.08
C SER A 100 -9.76 -25.16 8.79
N ASN A 101 -10.97 -24.74 8.46
CA ASN A 101 -11.72 -25.41 7.40
C ASN A 101 -11.14 -25.17 6.01
N HIS A 102 -10.25 -24.17 5.82
CA HIS A 102 -9.76 -23.77 4.50
C HIS A 102 -8.28 -24.05 4.22
N ASN A 103 -7.53 -24.58 5.17
CA ASN A 103 -6.17 -25.02 4.87
C ASN A 103 -6.19 -26.37 4.17
N SER A 104 -5.44 -26.56 3.10
CA SER A 104 -5.22 -27.83 2.42
C SER A 104 -4.90 -29.01 3.34
N ASN A 105 -4.58 -28.75 4.62
CA ASN A 105 -4.29 -29.71 5.67
C ASN A 105 -5.33 -29.73 6.81
N GLY A 106 -6.46 -29.00 6.72
CA GLY A 106 -7.52 -28.98 7.73
C GLY A 106 -7.09 -28.50 9.12
N LYS A 107 -6.08 -27.61 9.20
CA LYS A 107 -5.54 -27.13 10.48
C LYS A 107 -5.79 -25.63 10.66
N SER A 108 -6.26 -25.24 11.85
CA SER A 108 -6.25 -23.84 12.28
C SER A 108 -4.82 -23.30 12.23
N PHE A 109 -4.74 -22.02 11.89
CA PHE A 109 -3.47 -21.31 11.71
C PHE A 109 -3.43 -20.14 12.68
N ASP A 110 -2.32 -19.97 13.38
CA ASP A 110 -2.00 -18.76 14.11
C ASP A 110 -0.50 -18.46 14.01
N ASP A 111 -0.16 -17.25 13.60
CA ASP A 111 1.24 -16.85 13.43
C ASP A 111 1.42 -15.33 13.54
N THR A 112 2.66 -14.91 13.59
CA THR A 112 3.06 -13.51 13.62
C THR A 112 4.04 -13.21 12.50
N GLU A 113 3.88 -12.04 11.87
CA GLU A 113 4.82 -11.59 10.84
C GLU A 113 5.22 -10.11 10.99
N TRP A 114 6.40 -9.80 10.47
CA TRP A 114 6.74 -8.43 10.10
C TRP A 114 6.14 -8.11 8.74
N ARG A 115 4.89 -7.69 8.72
CA ARG A 115 4.13 -7.46 7.49
C ARG A 115 4.76 -6.42 6.56
N ARG A 116 5.33 -5.34 7.10
CA ARG A 116 6.06 -4.32 6.34
C ARG A 116 7.14 -3.67 7.20
N THR A 117 8.37 -3.74 6.73
CA THR A 117 9.51 -3.04 7.32
C THR A 117 10.11 -2.12 6.25
N ARG A 118 9.55 -0.89 6.13
CA ARG A 118 9.89 0.01 5.03
C ARG A 118 10.63 1.26 5.48
N ILE A 119 11.70 1.59 4.75
CA ILE A 119 12.38 2.88 4.85
C ILE A 119 12.09 3.67 3.57
N ASN A 120 11.77 4.94 3.71
CA ASN A 120 11.60 5.83 2.56
C ASN A 120 12.49 7.06 2.66
N ILE A 121 13.09 7.40 1.54
CA ILE A 121 13.85 8.63 1.31
C ILE A 121 13.05 9.46 0.31
N LYS A 122 12.82 10.72 0.63
CA LYS A 122 12.11 11.64 -0.26
C LYS A 122 12.61 13.06 -0.09
N GLY A 123 12.47 13.86 -1.14
CA GLY A 123 12.88 15.25 -1.06
C GLY A 123 12.43 16.07 -2.26
N SER A 124 12.80 17.35 -2.22
CA SER A 124 12.65 18.28 -3.34
C SER A 124 14.00 18.85 -3.70
N VAL A 125 14.30 18.91 -4.99
CA VAL A 125 15.49 19.55 -5.56
C VAL A 125 15.26 21.06 -5.68
N ASN A 126 14.03 21.43 -6.03
CA ASN A 126 13.56 22.82 -6.13
C ASN A 126 12.03 22.85 -5.98
N LYS A 127 11.41 23.99 -6.36
CA LYS A 127 9.94 24.17 -6.25
C LYS A 127 9.12 23.16 -7.05
N ASN A 128 9.65 22.66 -8.17
CA ASN A 128 8.92 21.84 -9.12
C ASN A 128 9.34 20.36 -9.10
N TRP A 129 10.60 20.07 -8.83
CA TRP A 129 11.16 18.72 -8.88
C TRP A 129 11.26 18.08 -7.51
N SER A 130 10.80 16.85 -7.40
CA SER A 130 10.89 16.03 -6.19
C SER A 130 11.24 14.59 -6.56
N TYR A 131 11.67 13.83 -5.57
CA TYR A 131 12.00 12.41 -5.71
C TYR A 131 11.51 11.63 -4.49
N LYS A 132 11.36 10.32 -4.67
CA LYS A 132 11.08 9.37 -3.60
C LYS A 132 11.70 8.03 -3.95
N ALA A 133 12.24 7.36 -2.93
CA ALA A 133 12.56 5.93 -2.96
C ALA A 133 12.02 5.30 -1.68
N THR A 134 11.42 4.11 -1.80
CA THR A 134 10.92 3.31 -0.67
C THR A 134 11.47 1.90 -0.83
N TYR A 135 12.18 1.42 0.19
CA TYR A 135 12.68 0.06 0.27
C TYR A 135 11.90 -0.72 1.31
N ASP A 136 11.51 -1.94 0.98
CA ASP A 136 10.96 -2.91 1.91
C ASP A 136 12.07 -3.87 2.32
N ILE A 137 12.45 -3.86 3.60
CA ILE A 137 13.59 -4.64 4.12
C ILE A 137 13.19 -6.10 4.32
N ASN A 138 11.89 -6.37 4.52
CA ASN A 138 11.34 -7.69 4.82
C ASN A 138 10.83 -8.43 3.58
N SER A 139 11.28 -8.08 2.39
CA SER A 139 10.89 -8.78 1.17
C SER A 139 11.62 -10.13 1.09
N GLU A 140 10.90 -11.21 1.29
CA GLU A 140 11.42 -12.58 1.17
C GLU A 140 11.72 -13.01 -0.28
N LYS A 141 11.38 -12.16 -1.25
CA LYS A 141 11.56 -12.47 -2.68
C LYS A 141 12.87 -11.88 -3.19
N ASN A 142 13.59 -12.65 -3.98
CA ASN A 142 14.80 -12.28 -4.73
C ASN A 142 14.61 -11.13 -5.75
N ALA A 143 13.40 -10.58 -5.86
CA ALA A 143 13.10 -9.37 -6.62
C ALA A 143 13.58 -8.11 -5.88
N SER A 144 13.81 -7.05 -6.61
CA SER A 144 14.21 -5.74 -6.08
C SER A 144 13.36 -5.32 -4.87
N ASN A 145 14.00 -5.09 -3.73
CA ASN A 145 13.34 -4.58 -2.51
C ASN A 145 12.83 -3.14 -2.67
N LEU A 146 12.96 -2.55 -3.84
CA LEU A 146 12.48 -1.21 -4.17
C LEU A 146 10.95 -1.26 -4.38
N ASP A 147 10.17 -0.82 -3.38
CA ASP A 147 8.70 -0.72 -3.46
C ASP A 147 8.23 0.44 -4.36
N GLU A 148 8.90 1.59 -4.27
CA GLU A 148 8.69 2.76 -5.14
C GLU A 148 10.03 3.49 -5.35
N GLY A 149 10.28 3.97 -6.57
CA GLY A 149 11.47 4.77 -6.89
C GLY A 149 11.18 5.67 -8.07
N TYR A 150 11.02 6.99 -7.86
CA TYR A 150 10.64 7.90 -8.93
C TYR A 150 11.16 9.33 -8.76
N ILE A 151 11.21 10.04 -9.88
CA ILE A 151 11.30 11.50 -9.93
C ILE A 151 9.95 12.06 -10.39
N LYS A 152 9.59 13.24 -9.86
CA LYS A 152 8.32 13.91 -10.16
C LYS A 152 8.55 15.39 -10.43
N TYR A 153 8.02 15.85 -11.55
CA TYR A 153 7.78 17.24 -11.86
C TYR A 153 6.36 17.65 -11.46
N ASP A 154 6.18 18.82 -10.88
CA ASP A 154 4.89 19.43 -10.56
C ASP A 154 4.96 20.91 -10.98
N SER A 155 4.19 21.28 -12.01
CA SER A 155 4.16 22.66 -12.54
C SER A 155 3.65 23.68 -11.53
N LYS A 156 2.95 23.22 -10.45
CA LYS A 156 2.17 24.01 -9.49
C LYS A 156 0.91 24.68 -10.07
N GLN A 157 0.72 24.56 -11.37
CA GLN A 157 -0.42 25.08 -12.14
C GLN A 157 -1.43 23.97 -12.49
N GLY A 158 -1.15 22.72 -12.07
CA GLY A 158 -2.08 21.62 -12.27
C GLY A 158 -1.52 20.42 -13.05
N LEU A 159 -0.38 20.56 -13.73
CA LEU A 159 0.24 19.45 -14.46
C LEU A 159 1.33 18.79 -13.63
N THR A 160 1.36 17.44 -13.63
CA THR A 160 2.45 16.65 -13.02
C THR A 160 2.96 15.58 -13.99
N ILE A 161 4.26 15.31 -13.94
CA ILE A 161 4.90 14.21 -14.67
C ILE A 161 5.70 13.41 -13.67
N THR A 162 5.50 12.09 -13.62
CA THR A 162 6.26 11.18 -12.75
C THR A 162 6.88 10.10 -13.61
N ALA A 163 8.17 9.86 -13.43
CA ALA A 163 8.90 8.80 -14.13
C ALA A 163 9.62 7.90 -13.12
N GLY A 164 9.52 6.59 -13.29
CA GLY A 164 10.10 5.55 -12.45
C GLY A 164 9.07 4.54 -11.94
N LYS A 165 9.47 3.74 -10.95
CA LYS A 165 8.61 2.73 -10.33
C LYS A 165 7.63 3.39 -9.36
N THR A 166 6.35 3.38 -9.70
CA THR A 166 5.27 3.94 -8.88
C THR A 166 3.99 3.13 -9.06
N LYS A 167 3.09 3.22 -8.11
CA LYS A 167 1.79 2.55 -8.22
C LYS A 167 0.94 3.19 -9.31
N ALA A 168 0.19 2.37 -10.04
CA ALA A 168 -0.86 2.83 -10.93
C ALA A 168 -1.90 3.68 -10.16
N ASP A 169 -2.51 4.64 -10.82
CA ASP A 169 -3.60 5.41 -10.25
C ASP A 169 -4.92 4.70 -10.57
N MET A 170 -5.22 3.69 -9.79
CA MET A 170 -6.47 2.93 -9.81
C MET A 170 -6.96 2.79 -8.37
N MET A 171 -8.26 2.70 -8.16
CA MET A 171 -8.93 2.44 -6.89
C MET A 171 -8.56 3.40 -5.74
N LEU A 172 -9.56 3.88 -5.01
CA LEU A 172 -9.40 4.71 -3.81
C LEU A 172 -8.61 3.96 -2.72
N GLU A 173 -8.93 2.69 -2.50
CA GLU A 173 -8.25 1.90 -1.47
C GLU A 173 -6.78 1.66 -1.80
N GLN A 174 -6.45 1.34 -3.06
CA GLN A 174 -5.06 1.15 -3.47
C GLN A 174 -4.25 2.45 -3.43
N ARG A 175 -4.85 3.58 -3.79
CA ARG A 175 -4.21 4.90 -3.69
C ARG A 175 -4.04 5.37 -2.25
N THR A 176 -4.88 4.89 -1.35
CA THR A 176 -4.72 5.09 0.09
C THR A 176 -3.53 4.28 0.58
N SER A 177 -2.57 4.95 1.22
CA SER A 177 -1.41 4.27 1.80
C SER A 177 -1.87 3.22 2.81
N SER A 178 -1.26 2.02 2.80
CA SER A 178 -1.53 0.99 3.82
C SER A 178 -1.34 1.46 5.28
N LYS A 179 -0.69 2.60 5.51
CA LYS A 179 -0.62 3.25 6.82
C LYS A 179 -1.96 3.86 7.27
N TRP A 180 -2.86 4.14 6.33
CA TRP A 180 -4.08 4.94 6.53
C TRP A 180 -5.37 4.24 6.13
N ILE A 181 -5.31 2.99 5.69
CA ILE A 181 -6.50 2.13 5.56
C ILE A 181 -7.07 1.84 6.94
N SER A 182 -8.37 1.57 7.00
CA SER A 182 -9.09 1.34 8.26
C SER A 182 -9.21 -0.14 8.63
N THR A 183 -8.89 -1.05 7.72
CA THR A 183 -8.76 -2.50 7.94
C THR A 183 -7.29 -2.91 8.02
N VAL A 184 -6.97 -4.05 8.63
CA VAL A 184 -5.60 -4.56 8.76
C VAL A 184 -5.00 -4.77 7.38
N GLU A 185 -5.66 -5.50 6.49
CA GLU A 185 -5.29 -5.60 5.09
C GLU A 185 -6.32 -4.92 4.18
N ARG A 186 -5.96 -4.71 2.90
CA ARG A 186 -6.88 -4.28 1.85
C ARG A 186 -7.87 -5.39 1.55
N GLY A 187 -9.00 -5.01 0.95
CA GLY A 187 -10.07 -5.91 0.63
C GLY A 187 -9.80 -6.88 -0.52
N LEU A 188 -10.76 -7.81 -0.72
CA LEU A 188 -10.74 -8.82 -1.75
C LEU A 188 -10.63 -8.18 -3.15
N LEU A 189 -11.38 -7.13 -3.41
CA LEU A 189 -11.34 -6.37 -4.67
C LEU A 189 -9.93 -5.88 -5.01
N ASN A 190 -9.18 -5.41 -4.01
CA ASN A 190 -7.80 -5.00 -4.20
C ASN A 190 -6.85 -6.21 -4.36
N ALA A 191 -7.12 -7.31 -3.66
CA ALA A 191 -6.35 -8.55 -3.78
C ALA A 191 -6.45 -9.12 -5.20
N MET A 192 -7.66 -9.16 -5.77
CA MET A 192 -7.89 -9.57 -7.17
C MET A 192 -7.09 -8.69 -8.13
N ASN A 193 -7.22 -7.37 -8.05
CA ASN A 193 -6.47 -6.45 -8.91
C ASN A 193 -4.95 -6.54 -8.75
N GLU A 194 -4.46 -6.79 -7.54
CA GLU A 194 -3.01 -6.91 -7.28
C GLU A 194 -2.41 -8.19 -7.88
N LYS A 195 -3.18 -9.27 -7.93
CA LYS A 195 -2.69 -10.59 -8.34
C LYS A 195 -2.98 -10.89 -9.81
N VAL A 196 -4.19 -10.66 -10.24
CA VAL A 196 -4.64 -11.00 -11.59
C VAL A 196 -4.00 -10.09 -12.63
N ASN A 197 -3.94 -8.79 -12.35
CA ASN A 197 -3.68 -7.82 -13.40
C ASN A 197 -2.35 -7.11 -13.26
N TYR A 198 -1.61 -7.29 -12.17
CA TYR A 198 -0.45 -6.45 -11.83
C TYR A 198 -0.68 -4.94 -11.98
N LEU A 199 -1.91 -4.56 -12.41
CA LEU A 199 -2.32 -3.19 -12.72
C LEU A 199 -2.28 -2.29 -11.49
N VAL A 200 -2.52 -2.86 -10.32
CA VAL A 200 -2.73 -2.08 -9.09
C VAL A 200 -1.60 -2.26 -8.09
N GLY A 201 -1.00 -3.43 -8.01
CA GLY A 201 -0.12 -3.78 -6.92
C GLY A 201 1.32 -3.33 -7.08
N LYS A 202 1.99 -3.95 -7.93
CA LYS A 202 3.38 -3.68 -8.26
C LYS A 202 3.48 -3.85 -9.77
N PRO A 203 3.61 -2.78 -10.55
CA PRO A 203 4.26 -2.96 -11.82
C PRO A 203 5.51 -3.76 -11.48
N GLY A 204 5.79 -4.86 -12.16
CA GLY A 204 6.93 -5.70 -11.89
C GLY A 204 8.19 -4.87 -11.59
N ASP A 205 9.35 -5.26 -11.89
CA ASP A 205 10.53 -4.39 -11.78
C ASP A 205 10.52 -3.25 -12.81
N GLY A 206 9.44 -3.16 -13.60
CA GLY A 206 9.23 -2.16 -14.63
C GLY A 206 9.02 -0.74 -14.09
N ALA A 207 9.61 0.21 -14.77
CA ALA A 207 9.37 1.63 -14.59
C ALA A 207 8.32 2.11 -15.59
N GLY A 208 7.73 3.25 -15.32
CA GLY A 208 6.75 3.84 -16.21
C GLY A 208 6.70 5.36 -16.13
N VAL A 209 5.79 5.92 -16.88
CA VAL A 209 5.52 7.35 -16.91
C VAL A 209 4.06 7.60 -16.55
N LYS A 210 3.84 8.56 -15.66
CA LYS A 210 2.54 9.02 -15.25
C LYS A 210 2.40 10.51 -15.55
N LEU A 211 1.39 10.85 -16.30
CA LEU A 211 0.93 12.22 -16.53
C LEU A 211 -0.26 12.47 -15.60
N GLY A 212 -0.16 13.44 -14.71
CA GLY A 212 -1.23 13.79 -13.80
C GLY A 212 -1.67 15.23 -13.99
N PHE A 213 -2.93 15.51 -13.69
CA PHE A 213 -3.44 16.85 -13.61
C PHE A 213 -4.28 17.06 -12.34
N TYR A 214 -4.40 18.32 -11.91
CA TYR A 214 -5.31 18.71 -10.86
C TYR A 214 -5.75 20.16 -11.05
N ASP A 215 -7.01 20.42 -10.82
CA ASP A 215 -7.56 21.78 -10.74
C ASP A 215 -8.06 22.07 -9.33
N LYS A 216 -7.55 23.14 -8.73
CA LYS A 216 -7.81 23.50 -7.34
C LYS A 216 -9.23 24.03 -7.14
N ASP A 217 -9.78 24.70 -8.12
CA ASP A 217 -11.07 25.40 -7.99
C ASP A 217 -12.21 24.40 -8.16
N SER A 218 -12.18 23.57 -9.18
CA SER A 218 -13.15 22.50 -9.40
C SER A 218 -12.94 21.27 -8.49
N ARG A 219 -11.74 21.11 -7.88
CA ARG A 219 -11.38 19.91 -7.10
C ARG A 219 -11.40 18.63 -7.91
N ILE A 220 -11.13 18.74 -9.21
CA ILE A 220 -10.93 17.61 -10.11
C ILE A 220 -9.44 17.28 -10.14
N SER A 221 -9.11 16.00 -10.14
CA SER A 221 -7.76 15.51 -10.40
C SER A 221 -7.81 14.20 -11.17
N GLY A 222 -6.77 13.93 -11.94
CA GLY A 222 -6.68 12.70 -12.70
C GLY A 222 -5.24 12.36 -13.06
N ALA A 223 -5.07 11.14 -13.57
CA ALA A 223 -3.79 10.65 -14.05
C ALA A 223 -4.00 9.68 -15.21
N PHE A 224 -3.05 9.70 -16.13
CA PHE A 224 -2.85 8.71 -17.17
C PHE A 224 -1.46 8.11 -16.98
N SER A 225 -1.34 6.77 -17.00
CA SER A 225 -0.10 6.08 -16.70
C SER A 225 0.16 4.98 -17.70
N VAL A 226 1.43 4.80 -18.08
CA VAL A 226 1.91 3.67 -18.86
C VAL A 226 3.08 3.07 -18.11
N PHE A 227 3.01 1.77 -17.84
CA PHE A 227 4.03 1.01 -17.11
C PHE A 227 4.42 -0.23 -17.88
N ASP A 228 5.68 -0.60 -17.79
CA ASP A 228 6.18 -1.91 -18.17
C ASP A 228 5.97 -2.87 -16.98
N ALA A 229 5.21 -3.93 -17.19
CA ALA A 229 5.08 -5.03 -16.24
C ALA A 229 5.94 -6.18 -16.71
N TYR A 230 7.05 -6.38 -16.03
CA TYR A 230 7.93 -7.49 -16.31
C TYR A 230 7.40 -8.78 -15.67
N LYS A 231 7.36 -9.87 -16.42
CA LYS A 231 7.04 -11.21 -15.92
C LYS A 231 8.31 -12.07 -15.84
N ASN A 232 8.32 -12.94 -14.85
CA ASN A 232 9.28 -13.96 -14.42
C ASN A 232 10.52 -14.24 -15.29
N ASP A 233 11.66 -14.47 -14.58
CA ASP A 233 12.99 -14.74 -15.08
C ASP A 233 13.18 -16.09 -15.82
N ASP A 234 12.16 -16.95 -15.87
CA ASP A 234 12.32 -18.35 -16.33
C ASP A 234 11.94 -18.60 -17.81
N ASP A 235 11.40 -17.61 -18.52
CA ASP A 235 11.09 -17.74 -19.95
C ASP A 235 12.07 -16.96 -20.82
N ASP A 236 12.67 -17.64 -21.80
CA ASP A 236 13.57 -17.05 -22.81
C ASP A 236 12.88 -16.00 -23.71
N ASP A 237 11.54 -15.93 -23.68
CA ASP A 237 10.73 -14.97 -24.43
C ASP A 237 10.27 -13.79 -23.54
N LYS A 238 11.16 -12.80 -23.38
CA LYS A 238 10.94 -11.59 -22.57
C LYS A 238 10.05 -10.59 -23.31
N SER A 239 8.78 -10.90 -23.49
CA SER A 239 7.84 -9.93 -24.03
C SER A 239 7.41 -8.95 -22.92
N ASN A 240 7.64 -7.66 -23.15
CA ASN A 240 7.19 -6.61 -22.21
C ASN A 240 5.66 -6.51 -22.23
N ILE A 241 5.06 -6.63 -21.06
CA ILE A 241 3.63 -6.39 -20.87
C ILE A 241 3.46 -4.91 -20.52
N TRP A 242 2.73 -4.18 -21.37
CA TRP A 242 2.45 -2.77 -21.16
C TRP A 242 1.08 -2.59 -20.50
N HIS A 243 1.08 -1.94 -19.33
CA HIS A 243 -0.14 -1.55 -18.63
C HIS A 243 -0.42 -0.06 -18.84
N THR A 244 -1.60 0.24 -19.29
CA THR A 244 -2.10 1.60 -19.43
C THR A 244 -3.28 1.81 -18.48
N THR A 245 -3.23 2.86 -17.68
CA THR A 245 -4.31 3.19 -16.75
C THR A 245 -4.69 4.66 -16.83
N ALA A 246 -5.98 4.94 -16.67
CA ALA A 246 -6.51 6.29 -16.54
C ALA A 246 -7.45 6.36 -15.33
N ARG A 247 -7.35 7.42 -14.55
CA ARG A 247 -8.24 7.71 -13.41
C ARG A 247 -8.62 9.17 -13.38
N LEU A 248 -9.89 9.44 -13.14
CA LEU A 248 -10.45 10.78 -12.94
C LEU A 248 -11.18 10.83 -11.60
N THR A 249 -10.94 11.88 -10.82
CA THR A 249 -11.60 12.05 -9.52
C THR A 249 -12.14 13.45 -9.33
N TYR A 250 -13.29 13.54 -8.67
CA TYR A 250 -13.91 14.77 -8.23
C TYR A 250 -14.08 14.74 -6.70
N SER A 251 -13.61 15.77 -6.01
CA SER A 251 -13.57 15.80 -4.53
C SER A 251 -14.18 17.08 -3.97
N PRO A 252 -15.53 17.23 -4.00
CA PRO A 252 -16.20 18.42 -3.49
C PRO A 252 -15.96 18.62 -1.99
N LYS A 253 -15.77 19.87 -1.59
CA LYS A 253 -15.76 20.26 -0.17
C LYS A 253 -17.17 20.30 0.34
N MET A 254 -17.35 19.88 1.60
CA MET A 254 -18.58 20.01 2.37
C MET A 254 -18.30 20.76 3.68
N ASN A 255 -19.35 21.26 4.34
CA ASN A 255 -19.21 22.11 5.53
C ASN A 255 -18.34 21.48 6.63
N ASN A 256 -18.48 20.16 6.86
CA ASN A 256 -17.75 19.43 7.90
C ASN A 256 -16.99 18.21 7.35
N GLY A 257 -16.58 18.27 6.08
CA GLY A 257 -15.91 17.13 5.45
C GLY A 257 -15.72 17.29 3.95
N PHE A 258 -15.87 16.18 3.22
CA PHE A 258 -15.72 16.14 1.77
C PHE A 258 -16.50 14.97 1.16
N GLY A 259 -16.78 15.08 -0.14
CA GLY A 259 -17.16 13.95 -1.00
C GLY A 259 -15.95 13.52 -1.83
N HIS A 260 -16.03 12.33 -2.37
CA HIS A 260 -15.11 11.79 -3.36
C HIS A 260 -15.88 10.93 -4.34
N PHE A 261 -15.64 11.11 -5.62
CA PHE A 261 -16.14 10.30 -6.72
C PHE A 261 -15.01 10.07 -7.69
N GLY A 262 -14.88 8.88 -8.22
CA GLY A 262 -13.84 8.56 -9.19
C GLY A 262 -14.27 7.47 -10.16
N VAL A 263 -13.61 7.48 -11.32
CA VAL A 263 -13.72 6.45 -12.34
C VAL A 263 -12.31 6.06 -12.77
N THR A 264 -12.14 4.78 -13.08
CA THR A 264 -10.88 4.19 -13.50
C THR A 264 -11.08 3.33 -14.72
N TYR A 265 -10.11 3.35 -15.62
CA TYR A 265 -10.00 2.45 -16.75
C TYR A 265 -8.57 1.94 -16.86
N GLY A 266 -8.40 0.65 -17.17
CA GLY A 266 -7.10 0.04 -17.34
C GLY A 266 -7.12 -1.01 -18.43
N VAL A 267 -6.02 -1.14 -19.16
CA VAL A 267 -5.80 -2.21 -20.14
C VAL A 267 -4.37 -2.73 -20.03
N ALA A 268 -4.20 -4.02 -20.32
CA ALA A 268 -2.89 -4.66 -20.44
C ALA A 268 -2.96 -5.74 -21.52
N ASP A 269 -1.92 -5.82 -22.36
CA ASP A 269 -1.73 -6.87 -23.36
C ASP A 269 -0.72 -7.89 -22.82
N TYR A 270 -1.17 -9.10 -22.52
CA TYR A 270 -0.39 -10.20 -21.94
C TYR A 270 0.27 -11.10 -22.98
N LYS A 271 -0.06 -10.94 -24.26
CA LYS A 271 0.61 -11.63 -25.38
C LYS A 271 0.65 -13.15 -25.22
N GLY A 272 -0.47 -13.76 -24.87
CA GLY A 272 -0.57 -15.21 -24.67
C GLY A 272 0.06 -15.73 -23.39
N GLN A 273 0.44 -14.89 -22.44
CA GLN A 273 1.04 -15.37 -21.19
C GLN A 273 -0.03 -15.85 -20.20
N GLU A 274 0.34 -16.81 -19.34
CA GLU A 274 -0.53 -17.31 -18.30
C GLU A 274 -0.84 -16.24 -17.24
N THR A 275 -2.10 -16.11 -16.87
CA THR A 275 -2.56 -15.32 -15.70
C THR A 275 -3.33 -16.20 -14.72
N LYS A 276 -3.25 -15.84 -13.44
CA LYS A 276 -3.91 -16.58 -12.34
C LYS A 276 -4.63 -15.61 -11.41
N ALA A 277 -5.89 -15.94 -11.12
CA ALA A 277 -6.64 -15.34 -10.03
C ALA A 277 -6.43 -16.17 -8.76
N ASP A 278 -5.30 -15.97 -8.06
CA ASP A 278 -5.01 -16.60 -6.79
C ASP A 278 -4.96 -15.55 -5.67
N ILE A 279 -5.87 -15.60 -4.71
CA ILE A 279 -5.99 -14.60 -3.64
C ILE A 279 -5.91 -15.20 -2.24
N GLN A 280 -5.48 -14.39 -1.30
CA GLN A 280 -5.55 -14.69 0.13
C GLN A 280 -6.85 -14.11 0.70
N LEU A 281 -7.64 -14.96 1.34
CA LEU A 281 -8.99 -14.63 1.82
C LEU A 281 -8.95 -13.86 3.14
N GLY A 282 -8.41 -12.65 3.12
CA GLY A 282 -8.50 -11.74 4.27
C GLY A 282 -7.28 -11.67 5.18
N ILE A 283 -6.38 -12.64 5.19
CA ILE A 283 -5.12 -12.62 5.93
C ILE A 283 -3.92 -12.79 4.99
N HIS A 284 -2.80 -12.16 5.33
CA HIS A 284 -1.63 -12.19 4.43
C HIS A 284 -0.85 -13.50 4.49
N GLN A 285 -0.84 -14.16 5.64
CA GLN A 285 -0.11 -15.41 5.84
C GLN A 285 -0.92 -16.66 5.47
N GLY A 286 -2.23 -16.53 5.26
CA GLY A 286 -3.08 -17.64 4.83
C GLY A 286 -2.68 -18.19 3.46
N ASP A 287 -3.03 -19.43 3.20
CA ASP A 287 -2.88 -20.05 1.90
C ASP A 287 -3.63 -19.25 0.82
N LYS A 288 -3.14 -19.35 -0.39
CA LYS A 288 -3.80 -18.73 -1.52
C LYS A 288 -4.86 -19.67 -2.09
N THR A 289 -6.01 -19.12 -2.40
CA THR A 289 -7.08 -19.79 -3.09
C THR A 289 -7.00 -19.48 -4.57
N LEU A 290 -6.87 -20.50 -5.41
CA LEU A 290 -6.93 -20.36 -6.87
C LEU A 290 -8.39 -20.30 -7.30
N LEU A 291 -8.79 -19.19 -7.92
CA LEU A 291 -10.16 -18.95 -8.39
C LEU A 291 -10.30 -19.19 -9.88
N ALA A 292 -9.28 -18.81 -10.67
CA ALA A 292 -9.25 -19.03 -12.11
C ALA A 292 -7.80 -19.05 -12.62
N ILE A 293 -7.62 -19.70 -13.78
CA ILE A 293 -6.34 -19.71 -14.51
C ILE A 293 -6.64 -19.56 -16.01
N GLU A 294 -5.86 -18.74 -16.69
CA GLU A 294 -5.89 -18.61 -18.14
C GLU A 294 -4.47 -18.78 -18.70
N SER A 295 -4.26 -19.81 -19.53
CA SER A 295 -2.93 -20.15 -20.07
C SER A 295 -2.54 -19.33 -21.29
N ASP A 296 -3.47 -18.64 -21.92
CA ASP A 296 -3.29 -17.94 -23.19
C ASP A 296 -3.94 -16.54 -23.12
N THR A 297 -3.56 -15.77 -22.11
CA THR A 297 -4.12 -14.44 -21.87
C THR A 297 -3.62 -13.44 -22.91
N GLY A 298 -4.51 -12.89 -23.69
CA GLY A 298 -4.29 -11.75 -24.58
C GLY A 298 -4.47 -10.44 -23.83
N ASP A 299 -5.62 -9.81 -23.99
CA ASP A 299 -5.94 -8.53 -23.38
C ASP A 299 -6.68 -8.68 -22.04
N ILE A 300 -6.39 -7.79 -21.12
CA ILE A 300 -7.16 -7.59 -19.89
C ILE A 300 -7.67 -6.15 -19.85
N THR A 301 -8.97 -5.99 -19.65
CA THR A 301 -9.64 -4.69 -19.50
C THR A 301 -10.26 -4.56 -18.12
N ASN A 302 -10.10 -3.38 -17.52
CA ASN A 302 -10.66 -3.05 -16.22
C ASN A 302 -11.44 -1.75 -16.25
N ILE A 303 -12.62 -1.74 -15.61
CA ILE A 303 -13.41 -0.54 -15.36
C ILE A 303 -13.72 -0.49 -13.86
N GLY A 304 -13.57 0.67 -13.24
CA GLY A 304 -13.89 0.85 -11.83
C GLY A 304 -14.57 2.17 -11.54
N VAL A 305 -15.44 2.15 -10.54
CA VAL A 305 -16.05 3.36 -9.96
C VAL A 305 -15.80 3.39 -8.47
N GLU A 306 -15.66 4.58 -7.92
CA GLU A 306 -15.35 4.78 -6.51
C GLU A 306 -16.09 5.98 -5.94
N ALA A 307 -16.55 5.85 -4.70
CA ALA A 307 -17.20 6.93 -3.98
C ALA A 307 -16.82 6.93 -2.50
N ALA A 308 -16.74 8.12 -1.91
CA ALA A 308 -16.64 8.27 -0.47
C ALA A 308 -17.28 9.56 0.02
N TYR A 309 -17.72 9.53 1.27
CA TYR A 309 -18.28 10.66 1.98
C TYR A 309 -17.72 10.71 3.40
N VAL A 310 -17.24 11.88 3.82
CA VAL A 310 -16.76 12.11 5.19
C VAL A 310 -17.46 13.34 5.76
N ASN A 311 -18.01 13.19 6.95
CA ASN A 311 -18.64 14.29 7.70
C ASN A 311 -18.26 14.18 9.18
N GLY A 312 -17.33 15.02 9.62
CA GLY A 312 -16.79 14.92 10.99
C GLY A 312 -16.20 13.53 11.25
N PRO A 313 -16.64 12.84 12.32
CA PRO A 313 -16.14 11.51 12.66
C PRO A 313 -16.70 10.38 11.78
N PHE A 314 -17.75 10.60 11.02
CA PHE A 314 -18.39 9.63 10.16
C PHE A 314 -17.69 9.55 8.80
N SER A 315 -17.47 8.33 8.30
CA SER A 315 -16.89 8.06 6.99
C SER A 315 -17.60 6.88 6.31
N LEU A 316 -17.95 7.06 5.05
CA LEU A 316 -18.48 6.03 4.15
C LEU A 316 -17.59 5.97 2.92
N GLN A 317 -17.27 4.78 2.43
CA GLN A 317 -16.58 4.56 1.16
C GLN A 317 -17.03 3.26 0.51
N GLY A 318 -16.94 3.20 -0.81
CA GLY A 318 -17.19 1.99 -1.59
C GLY A 318 -16.57 2.10 -2.96
N GLU A 319 -16.29 0.95 -3.56
CA GLU A 319 -15.78 0.79 -4.91
C GLU A 319 -16.46 -0.41 -5.57
N TYR A 320 -16.64 -0.34 -6.88
CA TYR A 320 -17.03 -1.45 -7.76
C TYR A 320 -15.98 -1.57 -8.85
N PHE A 321 -15.65 -2.78 -9.21
CA PHE A 321 -14.72 -3.09 -10.29
C PHE A 321 -15.29 -4.22 -11.15
N ASP A 322 -15.03 -4.11 -12.43
CA ASP A 322 -15.31 -5.09 -13.44
C ASP A 322 -14.04 -5.36 -14.24
N ASN A 323 -13.75 -6.62 -14.51
CA ASN A 323 -12.59 -7.10 -15.23
C ASN A 323 -12.94 -8.14 -16.26
N GLU A 324 -12.54 -7.91 -17.48
CA GLU A 324 -12.69 -8.83 -18.60
C GLU A 324 -11.30 -9.28 -19.08
N THR A 325 -11.14 -10.59 -19.26
CA THR A 325 -9.94 -11.20 -19.86
C THR A 325 -10.32 -11.77 -21.22
N GLU A 326 -9.51 -11.46 -22.22
CA GLU A 326 -9.58 -12.02 -23.56
C GLU A 326 -8.34 -12.88 -23.83
N LYS A 327 -8.51 -14.03 -24.49
CA LYS A 327 -7.42 -14.89 -24.92
C LYS A 327 -6.72 -14.27 -26.13
N ASP A 328 -5.47 -14.68 -26.41
CA ASP A 328 -4.69 -14.18 -27.55
C ASP A 328 -5.35 -14.50 -28.90
N ASN A 329 -6.23 -15.52 -28.95
CA ASN A 329 -7.03 -15.87 -30.13
C ASN A 329 -8.33 -15.06 -30.28
N GLY A 330 -8.61 -14.11 -29.37
CA GLY A 330 -9.81 -13.27 -29.38
C GLY A 330 -11.07 -13.92 -28.77
N THR A 331 -10.94 -15.06 -28.10
CA THR A 331 -12.07 -15.64 -27.34
C THR A 331 -12.07 -15.13 -25.90
N LYS A 332 -13.23 -15.20 -25.23
CA LYS A 332 -13.32 -14.81 -23.82
C LYS A 332 -12.50 -15.74 -22.92
N GLY A 333 -11.77 -15.16 -21.99
CA GLY A 333 -11.15 -15.82 -20.87
C GLY A 333 -12.03 -15.69 -19.60
N TYR A 334 -11.43 -15.77 -18.41
CA TYR A 334 -12.17 -15.55 -17.17
C TYR A 334 -12.57 -14.07 -17.00
N GLU A 335 -13.71 -13.86 -16.37
CA GLU A 335 -14.24 -12.54 -16.01
C GLU A 335 -14.42 -12.49 -14.49
N TRP A 336 -14.25 -11.31 -13.89
CA TRP A 336 -14.62 -11.13 -12.49
C TRP A 336 -15.11 -9.71 -12.24
N ASP A 337 -16.07 -9.60 -11.38
CA ASP A 337 -16.52 -8.32 -10.87
C ASP A 337 -16.67 -8.36 -9.34
N GLY A 338 -16.76 -7.19 -8.73
CA GLY A 338 -16.95 -7.13 -7.30
C GLY A 338 -17.09 -5.71 -6.78
N TYR A 339 -17.55 -5.63 -5.54
CA TYR A 339 -17.70 -4.36 -4.84
C TYR A 339 -17.37 -4.49 -3.36
N TYR A 340 -17.18 -3.35 -2.73
CA TYR A 340 -17.25 -3.25 -1.28
C TYR A 340 -17.95 -1.98 -0.84
N GLY A 341 -18.54 -2.04 0.36
CA GLY A 341 -19.00 -0.90 1.14
C GLY A 341 -18.36 -0.89 2.52
N GLN A 342 -17.86 0.26 2.97
CA GLN A 342 -17.25 0.42 4.28
C GLN A 342 -17.78 1.65 4.99
N VAL A 343 -18.22 1.47 6.22
CA VAL A 343 -18.59 2.54 7.16
C VAL A 343 -17.57 2.59 8.27
N SER A 344 -17.15 3.79 8.68
CA SER A 344 -16.38 3.96 9.90
C SER A 344 -16.83 5.16 10.70
N TYR A 345 -16.62 5.09 12.02
CA TYR A 345 -16.94 6.16 12.96
C TYR A 345 -15.83 6.33 13.99
N ILE A 346 -15.28 7.54 14.08
CA ILE A 346 -14.24 7.88 15.06
C ILE A 346 -14.93 8.33 16.35
N LEU A 347 -14.96 7.44 17.35
CA LEU A 347 -15.66 7.62 18.63
C LEU A 347 -15.22 8.86 19.39
N THR A 348 -13.99 9.29 19.21
CA THR A 348 -13.35 10.44 19.86
C THR A 348 -13.55 11.76 19.11
N GLY A 349 -14.21 11.73 17.94
CA GLY A 349 -14.68 12.92 17.24
C GLY A 349 -13.73 13.48 16.18
N GLU A 350 -12.56 12.87 15.94
CA GLU A 350 -11.65 13.30 14.89
C GLU A 350 -12.22 13.00 13.50
N THR A 351 -11.67 13.65 12.49
CA THR A 351 -12.05 13.47 11.09
C THR A 351 -10.95 12.74 10.33
N ARG A 352 -11.31 11.81 9.47
CA ARG A 352 -10.39 11.10 8.57
C ARG A 352 -9.77 12.07 7.57
N GLY A 353 -8.44 12.04 7.42
CA GLY A 353 -7.71 12.91 6.49
C GLY A 353 -7.92 12.52 5.04
N TYR A 354 -7.74 13.48 4.12
CA TYR A 354 -7.87 13.26 2.69
C TYR A 354 -6.94 14.15 1.86
N LYS A 355 -6.41 13.59 0.78
CA LYS A 355 -5.53 14.27 -0.20
C LYS A 355 -6.23 14.35 -1.57
N TRP A 356 -6.99 15.39 -1.77
CA TRP A 356 -7.80 15.55 -2.97
C TRP A 356 -7.01 15.52 -4.29
N LYS A 357 -5.77 16.03 -4.33
CA LYS A 357 -4.91 16.00 -5.53
C LYS A 357 -4.52 14.59 -6.00
N SER A 358 -4.63 13.62 -5.16
CA SER A 358 -4.33 12.21 -5.45
C SER A 358 -5.54 11.30 -5.26
N GLY A 359 -6.72 11.88 -4.92
CA GLY A 359 -7.93 11.12 -4.68
C GLY A 359 -7.69 9.98 -3.68
N ALA A 360 -7.17 10.27 -2.46
CA ALA A 360 -6.78 9.23 -1.51
C ALA A 360 -6.97 9.67 -0.06
N PHE A 361 -7.32 8.75 0.82
CA PHE A 361 -7.35 9.04 2.25
C PHE A 361 -5.96 9.30 2.83
N ASP A 362 -5.93 10.04 3.91
CA ASP A 362 -4.73 10.35 4.70
C ASP A 362 -4.95 9.99 6.17
N LYS A 363 -3.98 10.30 6.99
CA LYS A 363 -3.95 9.95 8.41
C LYS A 363 -5.08 10.60 9.24
N VAL A 364 -5.59 9.86 10.20
CA VAL A 364 -6.29 10.41 11.36
C VAL A 364 -5.27 11.12 12.26
N LYS A 365 -5.64 12.25 12.84
CA LYS A 365 -4.77 13.03 13.73
C LYS A 365 -5.39 13.05 15.13
N PRO A 366 -4.96 12.15 16.02
CA PRO A 366 -5.47 12.14 17.40
C PRO A 366 -5.32 13.51 18.06
N ALA A 367 -6.38 13.99 18.66
CA ALA A 367 -6.43 15.28 19.35
C ALA A 367 -6.33 15.13 20.88
N GLY A 368 -6.90 14.06 21.43
CA GLY A 368 -6.97 13.81 22.86
C GLY A 368 -5.75 13.06 23.43
N LYS A 369 -5.63 13.04 24.76
CA LYS A 369 -4.55 12.30 25.47
C LYS A 369 -4.67 10.78 25.36
N ILE A 370 -5.89 10.26 25.15
CA ILE A 370 -6.17 8.83 24.99
C ILE A 370 -6.01 8.35 23.55
N GLY A 371 -5.62 9.23 22.62
CA GLY A 371 -5.59 8.95 21.19
C GLY A 371 -6.97 9.04 20.56
N ALA A 372 -7.11 8.50 19.33
CA ALA A 372 -8.37 8.40 18.61
C ALA A 372 -8.79 6.94 18.47
N TRP A 373 -10.10 6.66 18.54
CA TRP A 373 -10.67 5.33 18.44
C TRP A 373 -11.67 5.29 17.27
N GLU A 374 -11.50 4.34 16.35
CA GLU A 374 -12.34 4.17 15.16
C GLU A 374 -12.96 2.76 15.15
N LEU A 375 -14.28 2.71 14.96
CA LEU A 375 -15.01 1.48 14.62
C LEU A 375 -15.17 1.39 13.11
N VAL A 376 -15.08 0.20 12.56
CA VAL A 376 -15.18 -0.10 11.12
C VAL A 376 -16.12 -1.27 10.91
N LEU A 377 -17.01 -1.14 9.93
CA LEU A 377 -17.80 -2.23 9.36
C LEU A 377 -17.58 -2.20 7.85
N ARG A 378 -17.25 -3.34 7.27
CA ARG A 378 -17.05 -3.51 5.84
C ARG A 378 -17.73 -4.78 5.37
N TYR A 379 -18.36 -4.70 4.20
CA TYR A 379 -18.85 -5.83 3.43
C TYR A 379 -18.25 -5.79 2.04
N GLU A 380 -17.88 -6.95 1.53
CA GLU A 380 -17.27 -7.15 0.22
C GLU A 380 -17.94 -8.35 -0.46
N ASP A 381 -17.99 -8.28 -1.78
CA ASP A 381 -18.54 -9.32 -2.63
C ASP A 381 -17.74 -9.36 -3.93
N ILE A 382 -17.32 -10.56 -4.35
CA ILE A 382 -16.61 -10.80 -5.61
C ILE A 382 -17.20 -12.03 -6.28
N SER A 383 -17.45 -11.93 -7.58
CA SER A 383 -17.86 -13.01 -8.45
C SER A 383 -16.79 -13.26 -9.51
N VAL A 384 -16.40 -14.50 -9.70
CA VAL A 384 -15.44 -14.92 -10.72
C VAL A 384 -16.08 -15.98 -11.61
N ASP A 385 -16.14 -15.69 -12.90
CA ASP A 385 -16.61 -16.62 -13.93
C ASP A 385 -15.40 -17.12 -14.73
N ASP A 386 -15.13 -18.43 -14.66
CA ASP A 386 -14.10 -19.07 -15.50
C ASP A 386 -14.74 -19.58 -16.78
N LEU A 387 -14.52 -18.88 -17.88
CA LEU A 387 -15.06 -19.19 -19.20
C LEU A 387 -14.11 -20.01 -20.06
N SER A 388 -12.95 -20.39 -19.53
CA SER A 388 -11.82 -20.95 -20.30
C SER A 388 -12.14 -22.30 -20.98
N GLU A 389 -13.11 -23.08 -20.51
CA GLU A 389 -13.43 -24.41 -21.06
C GLU A 389 -14.71 -24.48 -21.92
N GLY A 390 -15.32 -23.36 -22.29
CA GLY A 390 -16.38 -23.31 -23.31
C GLY A 390 -17.68 -24.06 -22.98
N THR A 391 -17.87 -24.48 -21.74
CA THR A 391 -19.09 -25.11 -21.26
C THR A 391 -19.72 -24.21 -20.19
N VAL A 392 -20.87 -23.72 -20.50
CA VAL A 392 -21.69 -22.90 -19.63
C VAL A 392 -21.73 -23.47 -18.21
N SER A 393 -21.36 -22.66 -17.24
CA SER A 393 -21.69 -22.80 -15.82
C SER A 393 -20.86 -23.71 -14.93
N ALA A 394 -19.69 -24.19 -15.31
CA ALA A 394 -19.05 -25.14 -14.41
C ALA A 394 -18.34 -24.49 -13.21
N ASN A 395 -17.87 -23.24 -13.32
CA ASN A 395 -16.96 -22.69 -12.31
C ASN A 395 -17.19 -21.20 -12.00
N LYS A 396 -18.43 -20.82 -11.70
CA LYS A 396 -18.66 -19.52 -11.06
C LYS A 396 -18.35 -19.63 -9.57
N VAL A 397 -17.47 -18.79 -9.07
CA VAL A 397 -17.14 -18.68 -7.65
C VAL A 397 -17.63 -17.33 -7.15
N ASP A 398 -18.48 -17.35 -6.14
CA ASP A 398 -18.91 -16.15 -5.42
C ASP A 398 -18.29 -16.13 -4.03
N ILE A 399 -17.67 -15.03 -3.65
CA ILE A 399 -16.99 -14.84 -2.36
C ILE A 399 -17.53 -13.58 -1.73
N ASP A 400 -18.11 -13.70 -0.55
CA ASP A 400 -18.45 -12.55 0.26
C ASP A 400 -17.65 -12.52 1.57
N ARG A 401 -17.39 -11.30 2.06
CA ARG A 401 -16.64 -11.08 3.30
C ARG A 401 -17.22 -9.93 4.10
N THR A 402 -17.43 -10.18 5.38
CA THR A 402 -17.77 -9.15 6.37
C THR A 402 -16.58 -8.91 7.30
N VAL A 403 -16.22 -7.65 7.55
CA VAL A 403 -15.13 -7.27 8.45
C VAL A 403 -15.64 -6.32 9.53
N LEU A 404 -15.39 -6.66 10.80
CA LEU A 404 -15.53 -5.77 11.94
C LEU A 404 -14.15 -5.31 12.40
N GLY A 405 -13.94 -4.01 12.52
CA GLY A 405 -12.64 -3.44 12.88
C GLY A 405 -12.70 -2.46 14.04
N LEU A 406 -11.66 -2.50 14.87
CA LEU A 406 -11.38 -1.52 15.91
C LEU A 406 -9.96 -0.99 15.76
N ASN A 407 -9.82 0.32 15.59
CA ASN A 407 -8.54 0.99 15.45
C ASN A 407 -8.29 1.93 16.61
N TRP A 408 -7.09 1.87 17.19
CA TRP A 408 -6.62 2.83 18.17
C TRP A 408 -5.41 3.58 17.64
N TYR A 409 -5.60 4.83 17.29
CA TYR A 409 -4.54 5.78 16.95
C TYR A 409 -3.97 6.37 18.24
N ALA A 410 -3.09 5.64 18.91
CA ALA A 410 -2.53 6.01 20.21
C ALA A 410 -1.77 7.34 20.14
N THR A 411 -1.06 7.58 19.03
CA THR A 411 -0.36 8.83 18.73
C THR A 411 -0.44 9.14 17.23
N LYS A 412 0.18 10.22 16.78
CA LYS A 412 0.33 10.53 15.34
C LYS A 412 1.17 9.51 14.57
N THR A 413 1.89 8.65 15.27
CA THR A 413 2.87 7.71 14.72
C THR A 413 2.65 6.27 15.12
N VAL A 414 1.86 6.01 16.16
CA VAL A 414 1.55 4.66 16.67
C VAL A 414 0.07 4.37 16.49
N LYS A 415 -0.25 3.25 15.89
CA LYS A 415 -1.60 2.73 15.66
C LYS A 415 -1.65 1.24 16.03
N PHE A 416 -2.72 0.83 16.69
CA PHE A 416 -3.08 -0.57 16.88
C PHE A 416 -4.40 -0.83 16.16
N MET A 417 -4.55 -2.02 15.62
CA MET A 417 -5.75 -2.45 14.89
C MET A 417 -6.12 -3.86 15.31
N ALA A 418 -7.41 -4.12 15.36
CA ALA A 418 -7.99 -5.45 15.52
C ALA A 418 -9.11 -5.61 14.50
N ASN A 419 -9.10 -6.70 13.75
CA ASN A 419 -10.16 -7.07 12.82
C ASN A 419 -10.65 -8.49 13.14
N TYR A 420 -11.95 -8.68 13.04
CA TYR A 420 -12.57 -9.98 12.87
C TYR A 420 -13.20 -10.00 11.48
N SER A 421 -13.00 -11.05 10.71
CA SER A 421 -13.65 -11.21 9.42
C SER A 421 -14.22 -12.62 9.24
N SER A 422 -15.38 -12.68 8.63
CA SER A 422 -16.05 -13.90 8.17
C SER A 422 -16.11 -13.87 6.66
N VAL A 423 -15.69 -14.94 6.01
CA VAL A 423 -15.71 -15.14 4.56
C VAL A 423 -16.60 -16.32 4.25
N SER A 424 -17.49 -16.18 3.30
CA SER A 424 -18.28 -17.27 2.73
C SER A 424 -17.94 -17.44 1.26
N MET A 425 -17.90 -18.69 0.78
CA MET A 425 -17.56 -19.02 -0.59
C MET A 425 -18.57 -20.00 -1.16
N ASP A 426 -19.28 -19.58 -2.20
CA ASP A 426 -20.19 -20.44 -2.93
C ASP A 426 -19.49 -21.08 -4.14
N ASN A 427 -19.86 -22.34 -4.40
CA ASN A 427 -19.34 -23.15 -5.52
C ASN A 427 -17.85 -23.50 -5.43
N MET A 428 -17.22 -23.27 -4.29
CA MET A 428 -15.92 -23.86 -3.97
C MET A 428 -16.12 -25.01 -2.99
N THR A 429 -15.50 -26.14 -3.29
CA THR A 429 -15.45 -27.28 -2.35
C THR A 429 -14.00 -27.56 -2.01
N ASN A 430 -13.74 -27.76 -0.72
CA ASN A 430 -12.45 -28.31 -0.27
C ASN A 430 -12.28 -29.77 -0.74
N GLU A 431 -11.13 -30.36 -0.53
CA GLU A 431 -10.89 -31.78 -0.85
C GLU A 431 -11.84 -32.75 -0.10
N ALA A 432 -12.52 -32.29 0.95
CA ALA A 432 -13.53 -33.05 1.71
C ALA A 432 -14.96 -32.86 1.17
N GLY A 433 -15.20 -31.92 0.24
CA GLY A 433 -16.50 -31.64 -0.37
C GLY A 433 -17.40 -30.70 0.44
N ASP A 434 -16.85 -29.98 1.41
CA ASP A 434 -17.59 -29.01 2.21
C ASP A 434 -17.43 -27.59 1.65
N THR A 435 -18.49 -26.78 1.71
CA THR A 435 -18.46 -25.32 1.45
C THR A 435 -17.68 -24.64 2.57
N ASP A 436 -16.73 -23.78 2.20
CA ASP A 436 -15.77 -23.27 3.16
C ASP A 436 -16.13 -21.86 3.63
N ASP A 437 -16.79 -21.80 4.79
CA ASP A 437 -16.84 -20.57 5.58
C ASP A 437 -15.52 -20.43 6.37
N LEU A 438 -14.97 -19.22 6.38
CA LEU A 438 -13.69 -18.93 7.00
C LEU A 438 -13.83 -17.76 7.96
N ASP A 439 -13.51 -18.00 9.22
CA ASP A 439 -13.39 -16.95 10.22
C ASP A 439 -11.93 -16.60 10.49
N SER A 440 -11.61 -15.32 10.58
CA SER A 440 -10.26 -14.90 10.92
C SER A 440 -10.24 -13.74 11.93
N PHE A 441 -9.19 -13.72 12.73
CA PHE A 441 -8.91 -12.64 13.67
C PHE A 441 -7.50 -12.10 13.43
N GLN A 442 -7.38 -10.79 13.31
CA GLN A 442 -6.11 -10.13 13.03
C GLN A 442 -5.82 -9.02 14.02
N LEU A 443 -4.57 -8.92 14.45
CA LEU A 443 -4.05 -7.78 15.21
C LEU A 443 -2.89 -7.16 14.46
N ARG A 444 -2.80 -5.83 14.45
CA ARG A 444 -1.64 -5.10 13.92
C ARG A 444 -1.14 -4.06 14.92
N ALA A 445 0.17 -4.08 15.16
CA ALA A 445 0.90 -2.98 15.76
C ALA A 445 1.67 -2.22 14.68
N GLN A 446 1.43 -0.91 14.56
CA GLN A 446 2.03 -0.08 13.52
C GLN A 446 2.77 1.11 14.14
N TYR A 447 4.01 1.33 13.69
CA TYR A 447 4.79 2.54 13.93
C TYR A 447 5.14 3.22 12.61
N THR A 448 4.95 4.53 12.54
CA THR A 448 5.32 5.35 11.36
C THR A 448 6.23 6.48 11.77
N PHE A 449 7.26 6.74 11.00
CA PHE A 449 8.25 7.77 11.30
C PHE A 449 8.66 8.57 10.07
#